data_050237b810238a06b758af0bc7c58fa6
#
_entry.id   050237b810238a06b758af0bc7c58fa6
#
_cell.length_a   1.000
_cell.length_b   1.000
_cell.length_c   1.000
_cell.angle_alpha   90.00
_cell.angle_beta   90.00
_cell.angle_gamma   90.00
#
_symmetry.space_group_name_H-M   'P 1'
#
loop_
_entity.id
_entity.type
_entity.pdbx_description
1 polymer ?
#
loop_
_entity_poly.entity_id
_entity_poly.type
_entity_poly.pdbx_seq_one_letter_code
_entity_poly.pdbx_strand_id
1 'polypeptide(L)'
;MSKRHGVVLAKSIAAARYGIRTGEPITDALRKCANLTIVPPEHHYYSQCSRQLLDLLHHYTSAISQYSIDECFAEYVPIPGDSGDPVRAAHIIKDTIRDRLGFTVNIGISTNRLLAKMASDFEKPDKVHTLFPEEVPVKMWPLPVRDLFMVGHASAAKLELLGIKTIGDLAKMDPALIEAHLKSHGRTIWEYANGIESVHIDERTKTDTSNKGIGNSTTLSADVTTEEAARKVLLELSESVAGRLRKAGFLAGMVSVEIRYNTFENVSHQMQLLSPSQATQVIYEAAGQLFHELWNGTPVRLLGIRTSKLSDCQVRQMNLFDYVRNDKQEKLDQALDSIRQKYGSKAVMRGSFLEEKRPPKATPYD
;
A
#
# COMPACT_ATOMS: atom_id res chain seq x y z
N MET A 1 -30.01 -5.45 4.77
CA MET A 1 -28.81 -4.56 4.88
C MET A 1 -27.95 -4.80 3.67
N SER A 2 -27.70 -3.78 2.88
CA SER A 2 -26.83 -3.85 1.70
C SER A 2 -25.40 -4.15 2.15
N LYS A 3 -24.86 -5.32 1.80
CA LYS A 3 -23.44 -5.64 2.02
C LYS A 3 -22.60 -4.69 1.17
N ARG A 4 -21.61 -4.04 1.77
CA ARG A 4 -20.62 -3.25 1.02
C ARG A 4 -19.81 -4.17 0.13
N HIS A 5 -19.78 -3.90 -1.17
CA HIS A 5 -19.24 -4.82 -2.17
C HIS A 5 -17.72 -4.63 -2.44
N GLY A 6 -17.05 -3.72 -1.74
CA GLY A 6 -15.62 -3.45 -1.97
C GLY A 6 -15.35 -2.69 -3.28
N VAL A 7 -14.07 -2.66 -3.66
CA VAL A 7 -13.56 -1.97 -4.87
C VAL A 7 -12.79 -2.94 -5.75
N VAL A 8 -12.67 -2.61 -7.04
CA VAL A 8 -11.85 -3.35 -8.00
C VAL A 8 -10.38 -3.16 -7.66
N LEU A 9 -9.69 -4.22 -7.24
CA LEU A 9 -8.26 -4.20 -6.98
C LEU A 9 -7.45 -4.21 -8.27
N ALA A 10 -7.80 -5.13 -9.18
CA ALA A 10 -7.22 -5.25 -10.50
C ALA A 10 -8.29 -5.73 -11.49
N LYS A 11 -8.02 -5.57 -12.78
CA LYS A 11 -8.93 -5.95 -13.86
C LYS A 11 -8.17 -6.67 -14.97
N SER A 12 -8.83 -7.62 -15.63
CA SER A 12 -8.30 -8.21 -16.85
C SER A 12 -8.35 -7.21 -18.02
N ILE A 13 -7.58 -7.49 -19.07
CA ILE A 13 -7.62 -6.70 -20.33
C ILE A 13 -9.03 -6.71 -20.93
N ALA A 14 -9.73 -7.86 -20.86
CA ALA A 14 -11.10 -7.97 -21.34
C ALA A 14 -12.03 -7.06 -20.53
N ALA A 15 -11.93 -7.04 -19.18
CA ALA A 15 -12.74 -6.17 -18.33
C ALA A 15 -12.44 -4.67 -18.58
N ALA A 16 -11.18 -4.31 -18.87
CA ALA A 16 -10.81 -2.94 -19.19
C ALA A 16 -11.54 -2.39 -20.44
N ARG A 17 -11.87 -3.24 -21.43
CA ARG A 17 -12.63 -2.85 -22.63
C ARG A 17 -14.06 -2.40 -22.34
N TYR A 18 -14.64 -2.82 -21.20
CA TYR A 18 -15.94 -2.34 -20.70
C TYR A 18 -15.81 -1.04 -19.88
N GLY A 19 -14.64 -0.41 -19.85
CA GLY A 19 -14.41 0.81 -19.08
C GLY A 19 -14.30 0.60 -17.57
N ILE A 20 -14.05 -0.65 -17.12
CA ILE A 20 -13.83 -0.98 -15.71
C ILE A 20 -12.48 -0.42 -15.28
N ARG A 21 -12.44 0.24 -14.11
CA ARG A 21 -11.25 0.91 -13.57
C ARG A 21 -10.86 0.34 -12.21
N THR A 22 -9.55 0.27 -11.95
CA THR A 22 -9.03 -0.02 -10.61
C THR A 22 -9.47 1.08 -9.63
N GLY A 23 -9.88 0.69 -8.43
CA GLY A 23 -10.38 1.59 -7.39
C GLY A 23 -11.86 1.94 -7.48
N GLU A 24 -12.57 1.60 -8.58
CA GLU A 24 -14.01 1.84 -8.63
C GLU A 24 -14.80 0.81 -7.81
N PRO A 25 -16.01 1.17 -7.32
CA PRO A 25 -16.89 0.23 -6.62
C PRO A 25 -17.25 -0.98 -7.52
N ILE A 26 -17.27 -2.17 -6.94
CA ILE A 26 -17.67 -3.40 -7.67
C ILE A 26 -19.10 -3.27 -8.23
N THR A 27 -19.99 -2.56 -7.54
CA THR A 27 -21.36 -2.27 -8.03
C THR A 27 -21.37 -1.49 -9.34
N ASP A 28 -20.44 -0.56 -9.51
CA ASP A 28 -20.32 0.24 -10.74
C ASP A 28 -19.69 -0.59 -11.87
N ALA A 29 -18.71 -1.44 -11.54
CA ALA A 29 -18.15 -2.39 -12.49
C ALA A 29 -19.22 -3.37 -13.03
N LEU A 30 -20.09 -3.87 -12.15
CA LEU A 30 -21.20 -4.75 -12.55
C LEU A 30 -22.26 -4.05 -13.40
N ARG A 31 -22.49 -2.74 -13.22
CA ARG A 31 -23.34 -1.95 -14.12
C ARG A 31 -22.79 -1.84 -15.53
N LYS A 32 -21.44 -1.80 -15.66
CA LYS A 32 -20.77 -1.75 -16.96
C LYS A 32 -20.70 -3.12 -17.64
N CYS A 33 -20.62 -4.19 -16.87
CA CYS A 33 -20.57 -5.56 -17.36
C CYS A 33 -21.33 -6.49 -16.41
N ALA A 34 -22.59 -6.81 -16.74
CA ALA A 34 -23.47 -7.62 -15.89
C ALA A 34 -22.92 -9.04 -15.64
N ASN A 35 -22.19 -9.60 -16.61
CA ASN A 35 -21.60 -10.94 -16.56
C ASN A 35 -20.15 -10.92 -16.08
N LEU A 36 -19.73 -9.88 -15.33
CA LEU A 36 -18.38 -9.77 -14.83
C LEU A 36 -18.07 -10.89 -13.82
N THR A 37 -17.03 -11.66 -14.09
CA THR A 37 -16.51 -12.63 -13.12
C THR A 37 -15.66 -11.91 -12.08
N ILE A 38 -16.05 -12.04 -10.81
CA ILE A 38 -15.33 -11.44 -9.67
C ILE A 38 -14.56 -12.53 -8.95
N VAL A 39 -13.24 -12.33 -8.83
CA VAL A 39 -12.33 -13.24 -8.15
C VAL A 39 -11.85 -12.57 -6.87
N PRO A 40 -11.93 -13.23 -5.69
CA PRO A 40 -11.36 -12.71 -4.45
C PRO A 40 -9.85 -12.52 -4.57
N PRO A 41 -9.27 -11.45 -3.94
CA PRO A 41 -7.84 -11.24 -3.96
C PRO A 41 -7.11 -12.27 -3.09
N GLU A 42 -5.96 -12.76 -3.58
CA GLU A 42 -5.09 -13.71 -2.89
C GLU A 42 -3.72 -13.08 -2.60
N HIS A 43 -3.66 -12.16 -1.63
CA HIS A 43 -2.45 -11.39 -1.33
C HIS A 43 -1.21 -12.24 -1.03
N HIS A 44 -1.38 -13.42 -0.42
CA HIS A 44 -0.28 -14.34 -0.17
C HIS A 44 0.32 -14.86 -1.48
N TYR A 45 -0.53 -15.24 -2.42
CA TYR A 45 -0.12 -15.71 -3.75
C TYR A 45 0.60 -14.60 -4.53
N TYR A 46 0.08 -13.36 -4.49
CA TYR A 46 0.74 -12.22 -5.14
C TYR A 46 2.14 -11.96 -4.57
N SER A 47 2.30 -12.06 -3.24
CA SER A 47 3.61 -11.96 -2.59
C SER A 47 4.56 -13.10 -2.97
N GLN A 48 4.03 -14.29 -3.26
CA GLN A 48 4.82 -15.41 -3.75
C GLN A 48 5.30 -15.17 -5.17
N CYS A 49 4.42 -14.74 -6.07
CA CYS A 49 4.78 -14.37 -7.46
C CYS A 49 5.83 -13.26 -7.48
N SER A 50 5.68 -12.24 -6.63
CA SER A 50 6.66 -11.16 -6.50
C SER A 50 8.05 -11.67 -6.10
N ARG A 51 8.13 -12.58 -5.13
CA ARG A 51 9.41 -13.19 -4.74
C ARG A 51 10.03 -14.00 -5.87
N GLN A 52 9.23 -14.84 -6.55
CA GLN A 52 9.70 -15.63 -7.69
C GLN A 52 10.24 -14.75 -8.82
N LEU A 53 9.61 -13.59 -9.06
CA LEU A 53 10.12 -12.60 -10.02
C LEU A 53 11.48 -12.07 -9.60
N LEU A 54 11.63 -11.63 -8.35
CA LEU A 54 12.90 -11.12 -7.84
C LEU A 54 14.01 -12.19 -7.85
N ASP A 55 13.68 -13.41 -7.42
CA ASP A 55 14.60 -14.54 -7.44
C ASP A 55 15.08 -14.84 -8.87
N LEU A 56 14.19 -14.79 -9.86
CA LEU A 56 14.56 -14.96 -11.27
C LEU A 56 15.45 -13.81 -11.76
N LEU A 57 15.13 -12.56 -11.43
CA LEU A 57 15.91 -11.39 -11.84
C LEU A 57 17.31 -11.39 -11.23
N HIS A 58 17.49 -11.93 -10.01
CA HIS A 58 18.81 -12.08 -9.39
C HIS A 58 19.77 -13.00 -10.14
N HIS A 59 19.29 -13.82 -11.09
CA HIS A 59 20.17 -14.57 -11.99
C HIS A 59 20.82 -13.69 -13.06
N TYR A 60 20.27 -12.49 -13.30
CA TYR A 60 20.75 -11.56 -14.32
C TYR A 60 21.58 -10.42 -13.71
N THR A 61 21.18 -9.92 -12.54
CA THR A 61 21.90 -8.84 -11.85
C THR A 61 21.70 -8.91 -10.35
N SER A 62 22.70 -8.50 -9.58
CA SER A 62 22.59 -8.35 -8.12
C SER A 62 22.04 -6.98 -7.70
N ALA A 63 22.09 -5.99 -8.60
CA ALA A 63 21.66 -4.62 -8.34
C ALA A 63 20.17 -4.45 -8.64
N ILE A 64 19.32 -5.00 -7.78
CA ILE A 64 17.85 -4.89 -7.85
C ILE A 64 17.34 -4.08 -6.67
N SER A 65 16.46 -3.12 -6.97
CA SER A 65 15.73 -2.32 -6.00
C SER A 65 14.24 -2.53 -6.18
N GLN A 66 13.61 -3.20 -5.22
CA GLN A 66 12.16 -3.40 -5.23
C GLN A 66 11.44 -2.09 -4.90
N TYR A 67 10.57 -1.64 -5.81
CA TYR A 67 9.78 -0.42 -5.65
C TYR A 67 8.39 -0.70 -5.06
N SER A 68 7.72 -1.74 -5.55
CA SER A 68 6.42 -2.20 -5.06
C SER A 68 6.35 -3.74 -5.06
N ILE A 69 5.18 -4.33 -4.82
CA ILE A 69 4.97 -5.77 -4.89
C ILE A 69 5.18 -6.32 -6.32
N ASP A 70 4.93 -5.51 -7.34
CA ASP A 70 4.93 -5.87 -8.76
C ASP A 70 5.91 -5.05 -9.61
N GLU A 71 6.68 -4.17 -8.99
CA GLU A 71 7.64 -3.29 -9.67
C GLU A 71 9.00 -3.31 -8.99
N CYS A 72 10.05 -3.37 -9.82
CA CYS A 72 11.42 -3.23 -9.37
C CYS A 72 12.27 -2.51 -10.42
N PHE A 73 13.37 -1.92 -9.99
CA PHE A 73 14.43 -1.41 -10.83
C PHE A 73 15.60 -2.39 -10.78
N ALA A 74 16.20 -2.63 -11.93
CA ALA A 74 17.37 -3.48 -12.07
C ALA A 74 18.43 -2.72 -12.89
N GLU A 75 19.67 -2.77 -12.45
CA GLU A 75 20.76 -2.23 -13.24
C GLU A 75 21.13 -3.23 -14.34
N TYR A 76 21.26 -2.72 -15.57
CA TYR A 76 21.62 -3.56 -16.71
C TYR A 76 23.08 -4.02 -16.57
N VAL A 77 23.27 -5.30 -16.71
CA VAL A 77 24.56 -5.98 -16.87
C VAL A 77 24.46 -6.85 -18.12
N PRO A 78 25.48 -6.89 -19.02
CA PRO A 78 25.44 -7.77 -20.17
C PRO A 78 25.17 -9.22 -19.80
N ILE A 79 24.23 -9.86 -20.51
CA ILE A 79 23.81 -11.24 -20.29
C ILE A 79 24.11 -12.12 -21.50
N PRO A 80 24.21 -13.44 -21.36
CA PRO A 80 24.39 -14.32 -22.51
C PRO A 80 23.28 -14.14 -23.57
N GLY A 81 23.70 -13.87 -24.79
CA GLY A 81 22.80 -13.74 -25.95
C GLY A 81 22.31 -12.34 -26.27
N ASP A 82 22.60 -11.31 -25.45
CA ASP A 82 22.19 -9.92 -25.69
C ASP A 82 23.15 -9.14 -26.60
N SER A 83 24.38 -9.63 -26.80
CA SER A 83 25.43 -8.96 -27.59
C SER A 83 25.80 -7.56 -27.09
N GLY A 84 25.59 -7.28 -25.78
CA GLY A 84 25.77 -5.97 -25.17
C GLY A 84 24.65 -4.96 -25.45
N ASP A 85 23.51 -5.42 -25.96
CA ASP A 85 22.34 -4.60 -26.24
C ASP A 85 21.30 -4.72 -25.11
N PRO A 86 21.03 -3.66 -24.32
CA PRO A 86 20.06 -3.68 -23.25
C PRO A 86 18.63 -3.95 -23.70
N VAL A 87 18.26 -3.57 -24.95
CA VAL A 87 16.94 -3.85 -25.50
C VAL A 87 16.77 -5.35 -25.74
N ARG A 88 17.79 -5.98 -26.30
CA ARG A 88 17.80 -7.43 -26.49
C ARG A 88 17.81 -8.19 -25.17
N ALA A 89 18.58 -7.72 -24.19
CA ALA A 89 18.57 -8.27 -22.84
C ALA A 89 17.16 -8.20 -22.21
N ALA A 90 16.49 -7.07 -22.32
CA ALA A 90 15.13 -6.89 -21.81
C ALA A 90 14.12 -7.84 -22.48
N HIS A 91 14.24 -8.09 -23.79
CA HIS A 91 13.41 -9.09 -24.47
C HIS A 91 13.67 -10.50 -23.95
N ILE A 92 14.93 -10.89 -23.75
CA ILE A 92 15.31 -12.20 -23.19
C ILE A 92 14.72 -12.38 -21.78
N ILE A 93 14.86 -11.37 -20.93
CA ILE A 93 14.34 -11.38 -19.55
C ILE A 93 12.82 -11.47 -19.56
N LYS A 94 12.15 -10.63 -20.35
CA LYS A 94 10.69 -10.61 -20.47
C LYS A 94 10.13 -11.96 -20.91
N ASP A 95 10.71 -12.55 -21.95
CA ASP A 95 10.28 -13.83 -22.47
C ASP A 95 10.56 -14.97 -21.47
N THR A 96 11.70 -14.93 -20.76
CA THR A 96 12.02 -15.89 -19.68
C THR A 96 11.01 -15.81 -18.54
N ILE A 97 10.59 -14.61 -18.13
CA ILE A 97 9.57 -14.42 -17.10
C ILE A 97 8.24 -15.05 -17.54
N ARG A 98 7.81 -14.76 -18.75
CA ARG A 98 6.57 -15.33 -19.31
C ARG A 98 6.63 -16.86 -19.35
N ASP A 99 7.73 -17.41 -19.85
CA ASP A 99 7.86 -18.86 -20.09
C ASP A 99 8.04 -19.65 -18.79
N ARG A 100 8.73 -19.10 -17.78
CA ARG A 100 9.00 -19.79 -16.51
C ARG A 100 7.98 -19.49 -15.42
N LEU A 101 7.45 -18.25 -15.36
CA LEU A 101 6.55 -17.82 -14.28
C LEU A 101 5.09 -17.72 -14.72
N GLY A 102 4.81 -17.75 -16.05
CA GLY A 102 3.44 -17.76 -16.58
C GLY A 102 2.72 -16.42 -16.55
N PHE A 103 3.42 -15.31 -16.29
CA PHE A 103 2.85 -13.96 -16.38
C PHE A 103 3.74 -13.02 -17.21
N THR A 104 3.16 -11.93 -17.68
CA THR A 104 3.85 -10.96 -18.52
C THR A 104 4.33 -9.76 -17.73
N VAL A 105 5.43 -9.16 -18.16
CA VAL A 105 5.95 -7.91 -17.62
C VAL A 105 6.16 -6.89 -18.74
N ASN A 106 6.15 -5.61 -18.38
CA ASN A 106 6.66 -4.54 -19.23
C ASN A 106 8.01 -4.10 -18.71
N ILE A 107 8.94 -3.85 -19.62
CA ILE A 107 10.28 -3.38 -19.27
C ILE A 107 10.52 -2.03 -19.93
N GLY A 108 10.80 -1.02 -19.11
CA GLY A 108 11.27 0.29 -19.54
C GLY A 108 12.78 0.41 -19.35
N ILE A 109 13.48 0.94 -20.35
CA ILE A 109 14.93 1.08 -20.38
C ILE A 109 15.28 2.56 -20.48
N SER A 110 16.15 3.02 -19.59
CA SER A 110 16.70 4.37 -19.63
C SER A 110 17.99 4.50 -18.81
N THR A 111 18.55 5.71 -18.77
CA THR A 111 19.72 6.06 -17.97
C THR A 111 19.38 6.41 -16.53
N ASN A 112 18.11 6.61 -16.19
CA ASN A 112 17.64 6.82 -14.82
C ASN A 112 16.31 6.09 -14.57
N ARG A 113 15.92 5.94 -13.31
CA ARG A 113 14.76 5.17 -12.89
C ARG A 113 13.43 5.83 -13.25
N LEU A 114 13.38 7.17 -13.18
CA LEU A 114 12.21 7.94 -13.57
C LEU A 114 11.82 7.65 -15.01
N LEU A 115 12.77 7.81 -15.93
CA LEU A 115 12.53 7.59 -17.36
C LEU A 115 12.27 6.11 -17.67
N ALA A 116 12.97 5.18 -17.00
CA ALA A 116 12.68 3.75 -17.14
C ALA A 116 11.25 3.41 -16.67
N LYS A 117 10.80 4.00 -15.56
CA LYS A 117 9.42 3.84 -15.07
C LYS A 117 8.40 4.40 -16.04
N MET A 118 8.63 5.60 -16.60
CA MET A 118 7.77 6.19 -17.62
C MET A 118 7.69 5.31 -18.87
N ALA A 119 8.83 4.78 -19.34
CA ALA A 119 8.89 3.89 -20.50
C ALA A 119 8.07 2.62 -20.29
N SER A 120 8.12 2.02 -19.08
CA SER A 120 7.37 0.79 -18.79
C SER A 120 5.85 0.96 -18.82
N ASP A 121 5.37 2.20 -18.78
CA ASP A 121 3.94 2.53 -18.78
C ASP A 121 3.38 2.94 -20.15
N PHE A 122 4.20 3.10 -21.20
CA PHE A 122 3.77 3.58 -22.51
C PHE A 122 2.72 2.69 -23.17
N GLU A 123 3.01 1.43 -23.35
CA GLU A 123 2.09 0.45 -23.92
C GLU A 123 2.17 -0.87 -23.17
N LYS A 124 1.03 -1.45 -22.84
CA LYS A 124 0.88 -2.72 -22.12
C LYS A 124 -0.08 -3.64 -22.88
N PRO A 125 0.02 -4.95 -22.75
CA PRO A 125 0.97 -5.75 -21.98
C PRO A 125 2.17 -6.25 -22.80
N ASP A 126 3.16 -6.83 -22.10
CA ASP A 126 4.24 -7.66 -22.66
C ASP A 126 5.14 -6.89 -23.66
N LYS A 127 5.54 -5.69 -23.28
CA LYS A 127 6.32 -4.77 -24.12
C LYS A 127 7.67 -4.40 -23.51
N VAL A 128 8.58 -3.98 -24.40
CA VAL A 128 9.86 -3.35 -24.05
C VAL A 128 9.90 -1.98 -24.71
N HIS A 129 10.17 -0.95 -23.94
CA HIS A 129 10.28 0.42 -24.43
C HIS A 129 11.54 1.10 -23.92
N THR A 130 12.07 2.02 -24.72
CA THR A 130 13.14 2.94 -24.32
C THR A 130 12.58 4.33 -24.09
N LEU A 131 13.19 5.06 -23.17
CA LEU A 131 12.99 6.50 -23.03
C LEU A 131 14.32 7.12 -22.54
N PHE A 132 15.25 7.32 -23.47
CA PHE A 132 16.49 8.02 -23.18
C PHE A 132 16.25 9.55 -23.12
N PRO A 133 17.14 10.33 -22.50
CA PRO A 133 16.96 11.79 -22.34
C PRO A 133 16.64 12.50 -23.66
N GLU A 134 17.28 12.12 -24.76
CA GLU A 134 17.03 12.66 -26.08
C GLU A 134 15.66 12.32 -26.66
N GLU A 135 15.02 11.27 -26.18
CA GLU A 135 13.69 10.81 -26.60
C GLU A 135 12.56 11.51 -25.84
N VAL A 136 12.86 12.16 -24.71
CA VAL A 136 11.87 12.82 -23.84
C VAL A 136 10.96 13.78 -24.58
N PRO A 137 11.46 14.70 -25.44
CA PRO A 137 10.59 15.64 -26.16
C PRO A 137 9.64 14.95 -27.14
N VAL A 138 10.03 13.80 -27.68
CA VAL A 138 9.25 13.09 -28.70
C VAL A 138 8.30 12.08 -28.12
N LYS A 139 8.73 11.31 -27.12
CA LYS A 139 7.95 10.19 -26.55
C LYS A 139 7.16 10.58 -25.31
N MET A 140 7.68 11.45 -24.44
CA MET A 140 7.08 11.75 -23.13
C MET A 140 6.30 13.06 -23.14
N TRP A 141 6.82 14.14 -23.72
CA TRP A 141 6.16 15.45 -23.69
C TRP A 141 4.76 15.50 -24.33
N PRO A 142 4.43 14.72 -25.38
CA PRO A 142 3.08 14.71 -25.94
C PRO A 142 2.02 14.06 -25.02
N LEU A 143 2.44 13.30 -24.00
CA LEU A 143 1.53 12.61 -23.11
C LEU A 143 0.76 13.59 -22.23
N PRO A 144 -0.48 13.24 -21.81
CA PRO A 144 -1.24 14.01 -20.84
C PRO A 144 -0.43 14.20 -19.54
N VAL A 145 -0.53 15.37 -18.91
CA VAL A 145 0.23 15.69 -17.68
C VAL A 145 -0.09 14.75 -16.52
N ARG A 146 -1.30 14.18 -16.49
CA ARG A 146 -1.72 13.19 -15.48
C ARG A 146 -1.00 11.85 -15.59
N ASP A 147 -0.37 11.57 -16.74
CA ASP A 147 0.35 10.32 -16.99
C ASP A 147 1.82 10.43 -16.54
N LEU A 148 2.26 11.63 -16.12
CA LEU A 148 3.58 11.81 -15.53
C LEU A 148 3.64 11.13 -14.16
N PHE A 149 4.70 10.36 -13.94
CA PHE A 149 4.97 9.74 -12.64
C PHE A 149 4.88 10.76 -11.49
N MET A 150 4.23 10.40 -10.39
CA MET A 150 3.92 11.24 -9.23
C MET A 150 2.83 12.31 -9.44
N VAL A 151 2.25 12.48 -10.62
CA VAL A 151 1.12 13.38 -10.84
C VAL A 151 -0.18 12.62 -10.59
N GLY A 152 -0.73 12.75 -9.37
CA GLY A 152 -2.04 12.21 -9.02
C GLY A 152 -3.19 13.11 -9.49
N HIS A 153 -4.42 12.62 -9.36
CA HIS A 153 -5.64 13.31 -9.80
C HIS A 153 -5.74 14.78 -9.30
N ALA A 154 -5.43 15.03 -8.02
CA ALA A 154 -5.51 16.37 -7.45
C ALA A 154 -4.46 17.33 -8.03
N SER A 155 -3.25 16.83 -8.30
CA SER A 155 -2.19 17.63 -8.95
C SER A 155 -2.51 17.90 -10.41
N ALA A 156 -2.99 16.88 -11.15
CA ALA A 156 -3.41 17.03 -12.53
C ALA A 156 -4.52 18.09 -12.69
N ALA A 157 -5.56 18.03 -11.85
CA ALA A 157 -6.65 19.01 -11.86
C ALA A 157 -6.15 20.46 -11.62
N LYS A 158 -5.19 20.65 -10.74
CA LYS A 158 -4.59 21.99 -10.51
C LYS A 158 -3.77 22.45 -11.70
N LEU A 159 -3.00 21.56 -12.32
CA LEU A 159 -2.21 21.86 -13.51
C LEU A 159 -3.11 22.20 -14.70
N GLU A 160 -4.18 21.46 -14.91
CA GLU A 160 -5.17 21.72 -15.95
C GLU A 160 -5.85 23.10 -15.80
N LEU A 161 -6.14 23.54 -14.56
CA LEU A 161 -6.64 24.90 -14.30
C LEU A 161 -5.62 25.98 -14.66
N LEU A 162 -4.32 25.70 -14.65
CA LEU A 162 -3.26 26.57 -15.13
C LEU A 162 -3.03 26.49 -16.64
N GLY A 163 -3.85 25.71 -17.36
CA GLY A 163 -3.72 25.49 -18.80
C GLY A 163 -2.68 24.46 -19.21
N ILE A 164 -2.06 23.75 -18.23
CA ILE A 164 -1.03 22.75 -18.46
C ILE A 164 -1.72 21.40 -18.70
N LYS A 165 -1.73 20.92 -19.95
CA LYS A 165 -2.44 19.70 -20.36
C LYS A 165 -1.50 18.54 -20.64
N THR A 166 -0.28 18.83 -21.12
CA THR A 166 0.72 17.82 -21.46
C THR A 166 1.93 17.90 -20.54
N ILE A 167 2.73 16.84 -20.53
CA ILE A 167 4.01 16.83 -19.83
C ILE A 167 4.95 17.90 -20.39
N GLY A 168 4.93 18.09 -21.71
CA GLY A 168 5.71 19.13 -22.38
C GLY A 168 5.28 20.56 -22.03
N ASP A 169 3.98 20.79 -21.78
CA ASP A 169 3.53 22.08 -21.27
C ASP A 169 4.13 22.33 -19.88
N LEU A 170 4.09 21.32 -18.98
CA LEU A 170 4.69 21.44 -17.65
C LEU A 170 6.20 21.68 -17.72
N ALA A 171 6.91 20.94 -18.57
CA ALA A 171 8.36 21.03 -18.72
C ALA A 171 8.83 22.45 -19.13
N LYS A 172 8.03 23.16 -19.91
CA LYS A 172 8.33 24.50 -20.43
C LYS A 172 7.90 25.65 -19.50
N MET A 173 7.17 25.35 -18.42
CA MET A 173 6.73 26.37 -17.47
C MET A 173 7.87 26.84 -16.59
N ASP A 174 7.72 28.06 -16.05
CA ASP A 174 8.60 28.53 -14.99
C ASP A 174 8.42 27.65 -13.74
N PRO A 175 9.49 26.98 -13.25
CA PRO A 175 9.40 26.15 -12.06
C PRO A 175 8.92 26.89 -10.82
N ALA A 176 9.22 28.20 -10.68
CA ALA A 176 8.78 29.02 -9.56
C ALA A 176 7.24 29.16 -9.54
N LEU A 177 6.60 29.28 -10.71
CA LEU A 177 5.15 29.31 -10.82
C LEU A 177 4.52 27.99 -10.34
N ILE A 178 5.07 26.86 -10.77
CA ILE A 178 4.57 25.53 -10.40
C ILE A 178 4.76 25.29 -8.89
N GLU A 179 5.90 25.70 -8.35
CA GLU A 179 6.20 25.61 -6.93
C GLU A 179 5.26 26.48 -6.07
N ALA A 180 4.89 27.68 -6.54
CA ALA A 180 3.92 28.53 -5.86
C ALA A 180 2.55 27.84 -5.69
N HIS A 181 2.10 27.04 -6.68
CA HIS A 181 0.81 26.36 -6.64
C HIS A 181 0.83 24.97 -5.99
N LEU A 182 1.92 24.22 -6.12
CA LEU A 182 2.04 22.84 -5.68
C LEU A 182 3.13 22.61 -4.63
N LYS A 183 3.78 23.68 -4.17
CA LYS A 183 4.90 23.68 -3.19
C LYS A 183 6.07 22.82 -3.68
N SER A 184 6.81 22.19 -2.78
CA SER A 184 7.95 21.31 -3.12
C SER A 184 7.60 20.21 -4.10
N HIS A 185 6.36 19.71 -4.06
CA HIS A 185 5.88 18.73 -5.02
C HIS A 185 5.85 19.28 -6.46
N GLY A 186 5.52 20.58 -6.59
CA GLY A 186 5.53 21.25 -7.90
C GLY A 186 6.92 21.26 -8.54
N ARG A 187 7.96 21.56 -7.74
CA ARG A 187 9.35 21.49 -8.20
C ARG A 187 9.71 20.08 -8.67
N THR A 188 9.40 19.06 -7.87
CA THR A 188 9.70 17.67 -8.21
C THR A 188 9.06 17.25 -9.53
N ILE A 189 7.77 17.51 -9.76
CA ILE A 189 7.09 17.10 -11.01
C ILE A 189 7.56 17.91 -12.22
N TRP A 190 7.99 19.17 -12.02
CA TRP A 190 8.60 19.95 -13.10
C TRP A 190 9.96 19.32 -13.51
N GLU A 191 10.80 18.96 -12.55
CA GLU A 191 12.06 18.24 -12.81
C GLU A 191 11.80 16.92 -13.53
N TYR A 192 10.79 16.17 -13.09
CA TYR A 192 10.38 14.91 -13.73
C TYR A 192 9.89 15.11 -15.16
N ALA A 193 9.15 16.19 -15.46
CA ALA A 193 8.74 16.52 -16.83
C ALA A 193 9.93 16.82 -17.75
N ASN A 194 11.06 17.23 -17.19
CA ASN A 194 12.33 17.44 -17.88
C ASN A 194 13.25 16.21 -17.87
N GLY A 195 12.78 15.05 -17.37
CA GLY A 195 13.58 13.82 -17.29
C GLY A 195 14.65 13.83 -16.19
N ILE A 196 14.60 14.79 -15.28
CA ILE A 196 15.57 14.97 -14.19
C ILE A 196 15.10 14.20 -12.96
N GLU A 197 15.86 13.20 -12.54
CA GLU A 197 15.63 12.48 -11.27
C GLU A 197 16.38 13.17 -10.14
N SER A 198 15.78 14.22 -9.56
CA SER A 198 16.38 15.02 -8.47
C SER A 198 16.33 14.33 -7.11
N VAL A 199 15.37 13.44 -6.92
CA VAL A 199 15.27 12.59 -5.73
C VAL A 199 15.48 11.17 -6.21
N HIS A 200 16.62 10.58 -5.85
CA HIS A 200 16.86 9.17 -6.15
C HIS A 200 15.69 8.35 -5.61
N ILE A 201 14.98 7.68 -6.52
CA ILE A 201 13.85 6.81 -6.15
C ILE A 201 14.29 5.79 -5.09
N ASP A 202 15.59 5.43 -5.07
CA ASP A 202 16.22 4.59 -4.06
C ASP A 202 16.45 5.23 -2.69
N GLU A 203 16.69 6.53 -2.62
CA GLU A 203 16.90 7.17 -1.33
C GLU A 203 15.63 7.19 -0.50
N ARG A 204 14.45 7.17 -1.14
CA ARG A 204 13.20 6.92 -0.44
C ARG A 204 13.09 5.50 0.13
N THR A 205 13.82 4.54 -0.45
CA THR A 205 13.86 3.15 0.04
C THR A 205 15.06 2.86 0.93
N LYS A 206 16.20 3.56 0.77
CA LYS A 206 17.44 3.30 1.53
C LYS A 206 17.65 4.23 2.74
N THR A 207 17.26 5.50 2.66
CA THR A 207 17.43 6.44 3.79
C THR A 207 16.34 6.30 4.84
N ASP A 208 15.26 5.59 4.54
CA ASP A 208 14.13 5.43 5.43
C ASP A 208 13.71 3.96 5.58
N THR A 209 14.69 3.05 5.74
CA THR A 209 14.46 1.66 6.19
C THR A 209 13.93 1.60 7.63
N SER A 210 13.92 2.72 8.35
CA SER A 210 13.09 2.84 9.53
C SER A 210 11.63 2.90 9.06
N ASN A 211 10.90 1.81 9.21
CA ASN A 211 9.46 1.79 9.02
C ASN A 211 8.85 3.00 9.75
N LYS A 212 8.37 4.02 9.01
CA LYS A 212 7.77 5.23 9.61
C LYS A 212 6.58 4.91 10.49
N GLY A 213 5.98 3.74 10.27
CA GLY A 213 4.87 3.23 11.06
C GLY A 213 4.29 1.94 10.51
N ILE A 214 3.65 1.20 11.39
CA ILE A 214 2.88 0.00 11.07
C ILE A 214 1.42 0.28 11.39
N GLY A 215 0.52 0.11 10.45
CA GLY A 215 -0.90 0.37 10.63
C GLY A 215 -1.78 -0.62 9.88
N ASN A 216 -3.02 -0.69 10.29
CA ASN A 216 -4.07 -1.42 9.61
C ASN A 216 -5.39 -0.68 9.75
N SER A 217 -6.22 -0.71 8.72
CA SER A 217 -7.57 -0.14 8.76
C SER A 217 -8.55 -1.05 8.05
N THR A 218 -9.81 -0.99 8.44
CA THR A 218 -10.87 -1.79 7.83
C THR A 218 -12.12 -0.97 7.58
N THR A 219 -12.68 -1.12 6.37
CA THR A 219 -14.04 -0.64 6.07
C THR A 219 -15.02 -1.66 6.62
N LEU A 220 -15.88 -1.23 7.51
CA LEU A 220 -16.84 -2.08 8.21
C LEU A 220 -17.95 -2.55 7.27
N SER A 221 -18.43 -3.77 7.45
CA SER A 221 -19.54 -4.34 6.65
C SER A 221 -20.85 -3.58 6.83
N ALA A 222 -21.07 -3.03 8.03
CA ALA A 222 -22.13 -2.09 8.38
C ALA A 222 -21.56 -0.98 9.24
N ASP A 223 -22.23 0.19 9.26
CA ASP A 223 -21.79 1.30 10.11
C ASP A 223 -21.90 0.94 11.58
N VAL A 224 -20.87 1.25 12.34
CA VAL A 224 -20.83 1.08 13.78
C VAL A 224 -21.37 2.33 14.45
N THR A 225 -22.33 2.13 15.37
CA THR A 225 -23.05 3.20 16.07
C THR A 225 -22.91 3.13 17.58
N THR A 226 -22.11 2.19 18.11
CA THR A 226 -21.85 2.05 19.54
C THR A 226 -20.35 1.91 19.82
N GLU A 227 -19.91 2.44 20.96
CA GLU A 227 -18.52 2.34 21.37
C GLU A 227 -18.09 0.87 21.58
N GLU A 228 -18.98 0.03 22.10
CA GLU A 228 -18.70 -1.39 22.31
C GLU A 228 -18.39 -2.11 21.00
N ALA A 229 -19.18 -1.88 19.95
CA ALA A 229 -18.93 -2.46 18.63
C ALA A 229 -17.62 -1.93 18.02
N ALA A 230 -17.32 -0.63 18.19
CA ALA A 230 -16.06 -0.05 17.75
C ALA A 230 -14.87 -0.68 18.50
N ARG A 231 -14.96 -0.90 19.81
CA ARG A 231 -13.90 -1.53 20.62
C ARG A 231 -13.58 -2.95 20.16
N LYS A 232 -14.56 -3.73 19.72
CA LYS A 232 -14.31 -5.07 19.13
C LYS A 232 -13.43 -4.97 17.88
N VAL A 233 -13.75 -4.02 16.97
CA VAL A 233 -12.95 -3.78 15.77
C VAL A 233 -11.54 -3.26 16.12
N LEU A 234 -11.42 -2.33 17.06
CA LEU A 234 -10.13 -1.82 17.51
C LEU A 234 -9.26 -2.92 18.13
N LEU A 235 -9.86 -3.90 18.80
CA LEU A 235 -9.12 -5.05 19.34
C LEU A 235 -8.53 -5.92 18.22
N GLU A 236 -9.31 -6.22 17.17
CA GLU A 236 -8.83 -6.96 15.98
C GLU A 236 -7.68 -6.22 15.27
N LEU A 237 -7.85 -4.90 15.07
CA LEU A 237 -6.82 -4.07 14.47
C LEU A 237 -5.56 -4.02 15.34
N SER A 238 -5.71 -3.93 16.66
CA SER A 238 -4.59 -3.94 17.61
C SER A 238 -3.82 -5.25 17.57
N GLU A 239 -4.50 -6.41 17.52
CA GLU A 239 -3.85 -7.71 17.34
C GLU A 239 -3.04 -7.77 16.03
N SER A 240 -3.63 -7.30 14.93
CA SER A 240 -2.96 -7.28 13.63
C SER A 240 -1.72 -6.38 13.64
N VAL A 241 -1.83 -5.17 14.17
CA VAL A 241 -0.72 -4.19 14.23
C VAL A 241 0.37 -4.66 15.17
N ALA A 242 0.02 -5.11 16.38
CA ALA A 242 0.96 -5.61 17.37
C ALA A 242 1.73 -6.85 16.87
N GLY A 243 1.03 -7.82 16.26
CA GLY A 243 1.68 -9.00 15.66
C GLY A 243 2.66 -8.62 14.55
N ARG A 244 2.36 -7.61 13.75
CA ARG A 244 3.29 -7.09 12.71
C ARG A 244 4.48 -6.35 13.32
N LEU A 245 4.29 -5.60 14.41
CA LEU A 245 5.40 -4.97 15.16
C LEU A 245 6.35 -6.04 15.68
N ARG A 246 5.84 -7.07 16.36
CA ARG A 246 6.64 -8.19 16.91
C ARG A 246 7.40 -8.93 15.80
N LYS A 247 6.73 -9.25 14.69
CA LYS A 247 7.37 -9.90 13.55
C LYS A 247 8.49 -9.07 12.93
N ALA A 248 8.35 -7.75 12.95
CA ALA A 248 9.34 -6.82 12.42
C ALA A 248 10.43 -6.42 13.45
N GLY A 249 10.31 -6.82 14.72
CA GLY A 249 11.26 -6.48 15.78
C GLY A 249 11.18 -5.03 16.25
N PHE A 250 10.03 -4.37 16.14
CA PHE A 250 9.87 -2.96 16.50
C PHE A 250 8.95 -2.74 17.71
N LEU A 251 9.27 -1.71 18.48
CA LEU A 251 8.41 -1.11 19.50
C LEU A 251 7.81 0.18 18.96
N ALA A 252 6.54 0.44 19.27
CA ALA A 252 5.85 1.67 18.90
C ALA A 252 5.91 2.68 20.04
N GLY A 253 6.34 3.91 19.77
CA GLY A 253 6.32 5.03 20.70
C GLY A 253 5.05 5.88 20.61
N MET A 254 4.25 5.71 19.55
CA MET A 254 3.04 6.49 19.30
C MET A 254 1.96 5.62 18.67
N VAL A 255 0.71 5.82 19.10
CA VAL A 255 -0.50 5.21 18.52
C VAL A 255 -1.39 6.32 17.97
N SER A 256 -1.98 6.09 16.80
CA SER A 256 -3.02 6.95 16.22
C SER A 256 -4.23 6.12 15.81
N VAL A 257 -5.41 6.73 15.94
CA VAL A 257 -6.68 6.19 15.48
C VAL A 257 -7.20 7.08 14.36
N GLU A 258 -7.69 6.45 13.30
CA GLU A 258 -8.40 7.10 12.19
C GLU A 258 -9.84 6.61 12.17
N ILE A 259 -10.78 7.55 12.10
CA ILE A 259 -12.21 7.30 11.91
C ILE A 259 -12.62 7.91 10.58
N ARG A 260 -13.29 7.13 9.73
CA ARG A 260 -14.09 7.66 8.63
C ARG A 260 -15.55 7.46 8.95
N TYR A 261 -16.30 8.55 9.00
CA TYR A 261 -17.73 8.53 9.21
C TYR A 261 -18.48 8.06 7.95
N ASN A 262 -19.77 7.76 8.09
CA ASN A 262 -20.64 7.41 6.96
C ASN A 262 -20.83 8.58 5.97
N THR A 263 -20.58 9.81 6.40
CA THR A 263 -20.50 11.03 5.57
C THR A 263 -19.23 11.10 4.71
N PHE A 264 -18.28 10.16 4.85
CA PHE A 264 -16.93 10.14 4.27
C PHE A 264 -15.99 11.21 4.83
N GLU A 265 -16.36 11.90 5.88
CA GLU A 265 -15.44 12.73 6.65
C GLU A 265 -14.43 11.87 7.40
N ASN A 266 -13.15 12.26 7.35
CA ASN A 266 -12.06 11.59 8.05
C ASN A 266 -11.60 12.46 9.21
N VAL A 267 -11.49 11.84 10.37
CA VAL A 267 -10.88 12.45 11.57
C VAL A 267 -9.83 11.50 12.14
N SER A 268 -8.78 12.05 12.71
CA SER A 268 -7.73 11.25 13.34
C SER A 268 -7.17 11.94 14.57
N HIS A 269 -6.77 11.15 15.53
CA HIS A 269 -6.07 11.62 16.73
C HIS A 269 -4.95 10.66 17.10
N GLN A 270 -3.93 11.17 17.81
CA GLN A 270 -2.77 10.37 18.18
C GLN A 270 -2.28 10.71 19.59
N MET A 271 -1.67 9.73 20.24
CA MET A 271 -1.03 9.89 21.54
C MET A 271 0.33 9.22 21.58
N GLN A 272 1.23 9.78 22.36
CA GLN A 272 2.50 9.14 22.66
C GLN A 272 2.31 8.15 23.80
N LEU A 273 2.89 6.95 23.66
CA LEU A 273 2.91 5.96 24.74
C LEU A 273 3.91 6.39 25.83
N LEU A 274 3.62 6.09 27.08
CA LEU A 274 4.52 6.34 28.20
C LEU A 274 5.85 5.61 28.04
N SER A 275 5.80 4.39 27.51
CA SER A 275 6.97 3.59 27.15
C SER A 275 6.72 2.93 25.80
N PRO A 276 7.71 2.83 24.90
CA PRO A 276 7.56 2.11 23.64
C PRO A 276 7.13 0.66 23.89
N SER A 277 6.12 0.18 23.12
CA SER A 277 5.54 -1.15 23.32
C SER A 277 5.15 -1.82 22.02
N GLN A 278 5.15 -3.15 22.02
CA GLN A 278 4.59 -4.03 20.99
C GLN A 278 3.46 -4.92 21.54
N ALA A 279 3.05 -4.69 22.79
CA ALA A 279 2.00 -5.46 23.45
C ALA A 279 0.63 -5.08 22.88
N THR A 280 -0.16 -6.09 22.52
CA THR A 280 -1.51 -5.91 21.97
C THR A 280 -2.40 -5.09 22.89
N GLN A 281 -2.34 -5.37 24.20
CA GLN A 281 -3.18 -4.70 25.19
C GLN A 281 -2.88 -3.19 25.31
N VAL A 282 -1.59 -2.81 25.28
CA VAL A 282 -1.18 -1.40 25.38
C VAL A 282 -1.67 -0.61 24.15
N ILE A 283 -1.54 -1.19 22.95
CA ILE A 283 -2.02 -0.56 21.71
C ILE A 283 -3.55 -0.46 21.74
N TYR A 284 -4.25 -1.49 22.21
CA TYR A 284 -5.71 -1.52 22.30
C TYR A 284 -6.25 -0.49 23.30
N GLU A 285 -5.64 -0.37 24.51
CA GLU A 285 -6.04 0.62 25.51
C GLU A 285 -5.85 2.05 24.98
N ALA A 286 -4.70 2.33 24.38
CA ALA A 286 -4.43 3.63 23.74
C ALA A 286 -5.41 3.93 22.60
N ALA A 287 -5.70 2.95 21.75
CA ALA A 287 -6.65 3.12 20.65
C ALA A 287 -8.09 3.34 21.16
N GLY A 288 -8.48 2.64 22.23
CA GLY A 288 -9.78 2.81 22.87
C GLY A 288 -9.97 4.19 23.48
N GLN A 289 -8.94 4.71 24.15
CA GLN A 289 -8.94 6.07 24.70
C GLN A 289 -9.06 7.11 23.57
N LEU A 290 -8.22 7.01 22.54
CA LEU A 290 -8.24 7.92 21.38
C LEU A 290 -9.59 7.89 20.65
N PHE A 291 -10.19 6.71 20.51
CA PHE A 291 -11.52 6.58 19.92
C PHE A 291 -12.57 7.29 20.75
N HIS A 292 -12.57 7.11 22.07
CA HIS A 292 -13.50 7.76 22.98
C HIS A 292 -13.41 9.30 22.92
N GLU A 293 -12.20 9.84 22.85
CA GLU A 293 -11.96 11.27 22.74
C GLU A 293 -12.38 11.86 21.38
N LEU A 294 -12.26 11.06 20.31
CA LEU A 294 -12.44 11.50 18.93
C LEU A 294 -13.88 11.32 18.42
N TRP A 295 -14.58 10.28 18.90
CA TRP A 295 -15.88 9.90 18.38
C TRP A 295 -16.99 10.80 18.90
N ASN A 296 -17.74 11.39 17.98
CA ASN A 296 -18.84 12.33 18.26
C ASN A 296 -20.24 11.70 18.19
N GLY A 297 -20.35 10.36 18.14
CA GLY A 297 -21.64 9.65 17.98
C GLY A 297 -22.09 9.44 16.54
N THR A 298 -21.42 10.04 15.55
CA THR A 298 -21.73 9.81 14.13
C THR A 298 -21.40 8.36 13.74
N PRO A 299 -22.24 7.67 12.93
CA PRO A 299 -21.98 6.30 12.49
C PRO A 299 -20.63 6.15 11.79
N VAL A 300 -19.85 5.16 12.22
CA VAL A 300 -18.49 4.93 11.76
C VAL A 300 -18.47 3.93 10.61
N ARG A 301 -17.90 4.31 9.49
CA ARG A 301 -17.74 3.50 8.28
C ARG A 301 -16.42 2.74 8.21
N LEU A 302 -15.33 3.34 8.69
CA LEU A 302 -13.99 2.76 8.70
C LEU A 302 -13.29 3.11 10.02
N LEU A 303 -12.55 2.15 10.53
CA LEU A 303 -11.63 2.33 11.65
C LEU A 303 -10.22 1.93 11.23
N GLY A 304 -9.24 2.68 11.69
CA GLY A 304 -7.82 2.41 11.50
C GLY A 304 -7.01 2.65 12.77
N ILE A 305 -5.97 1.82 12.93
CA ILE A 305 -4.92 2.02 13.94
C ILE A 305 -3.59 2.10 13.20
N ARG A 306 -2.78 3.09 13.54
CA ARG A 306 -1.41 3.22 13.05
C ARG A 306 -0.48 3.47 14.23
N THR A 307 0.67 2.81 14.20
CA THR A 307 1.77 3.05 15.13
C THR A 307 2.91 3.75 14.43
N SER A 308 3.62 4.61 15.15
CA SER A 308 4.77 5.36 14.65
C SER A 308 5.80 5.60 15.76
N LYS A 309 6.86 6.37 15.47
CA LYS A 309 8.03 6.50 16.35
C LYS A 309 8.55 5.11 16.73
N LEU A 310 8.80 4.30 15.70
CA LEU A 310 9.28 2.95 15.88
C LEU A 310 10.73 2.97 16.36
N SER A 311 11.05 2.10 17.33
CA SER A 311 12.40 1.84 17.85
C SER A 311 12.69 0.35 17.83
N ASP A 312 13.97 0.00 17.73
CA ASP A 312 14.41 -1.40 17.81
C ASP A 312 14.09 -1.97 19.20
N CYS A 313 13.58 -3.20 19.25
CA CYS A 313 13.28 -3.89 20.50
C CYS A 313 14.53 -4.28 21.32
N GLN A 314 15.73 -4.25 20.70
CA GLN A 314 16.99 -4.57 21.39
C GLN A 314 17.42 -3.46 22.37
N VAL A 315 16.97 -2.20 22.15
CA VAL A 315 17.29 -1.06 23.02
C VAL A 315 16.01 -0.58 23.70
N ARG A 316 15.72 -1.08 24.89
CA ARG A 316 14.52 -0.74 25.64
C ARG A 316 14.85 0.06 26.87
N GLN A 317 14.42 1.33 26.93
CA GLN A 317 14.36 2.09 28.18
C GLN A 317 13.08 1.70 28.91
N MET A 318 13.21 1.00 30.05
CA MET A 318 12.07 0.52 30.81
C MET A 318 11.73 1.44 31.98
N ASN A 319 10.44 1.64 32.21
CA ASN A 319 9.94 2.26 33.44
C ASN A 319 9.79 1.16 34.51
N LEU A 320 10.28 1.43 35.70
CA LEU A 320 10.31 0.43 36.82
C LEU A 320 8.92 -0.12 37.18
N PHE A 321 7.88 0.67 37.00
CA PHE A 321 6.49 0.31 37.41
C PHE A 321 5.75 -0.51 36.31
N ASP A 322 6.17 -0.47 35.05
CA ASP A 322 5.50 -1.17 33.96
C ASP A 322 6.11 -2.54 33.65
N TYR A 323 7.25 -2.86 34.26
CA TYR A 323 8.06 -4.03 33.92
C TYR A 323 7.30 -5.36 34.04
N VAL A 324 6.68 -5.60 35.20
CA VAL A 324 6.06 -6.92 35.50
C VAL A 324 4.79 -7.16 34.67
N ARG A 325 4.00 -6.12 34.42
CA ARG A 325 2.72 -6.24 33.71
C ARG A 325 2.94 -6.42 32.22
N ASN A 326 3.88 -5.68 31.64
CA ASN A 326 4.20 -5.75 30.22
C ASN A 326 4.89 -7.07 29.83
N ASP A 327 5.81 -7.60 30.66
CA ASP A 327 6.52 -8.85 30.37
C ASP A 327 5.56 -10.05 30.26
N LYS A 328 4.58 -10.16 31.17
CA LYS A 328 3.57 -11.24 31.14
C LYS A 328 2.70 -11.15 29.88
N GLN A 329 2.31 -9.94 29.49
CA GLN A 329 1.47 -9.72 28.31
C GLN A 329 2.24 -10.01 27.02
N GLU A 330 3.50 -9.61 26.93
CA GLU A 330 4.36 -9.89 25.78
C GLU A 330 4.61 -11.39 25.60
N LYS A 331 4.86 -12.12 26.69
CA LYS A 331 5.01 -13.60 26.64
C LYS A 331 3.73 -14.28 26.17
N LEU A 332 2.57 -13.82 26.60
CA LEU A 332 1.28 -14.31 26.12
C LEU A 332 1.12 -14.04 24.60
N ASP A 333 1.37 -12.81 24.18
CA ASP A 333 1.27 -12.43 22.76
C ASP A 333 2.23 -13.26 21.89
N GLN A 334 3.48 -13.49 22.33
CA GLN A 334 4.46 -14.35 21.63
C GLN A 334 4.00 -15.81 21.53
N ALA A 335 3.42 -16.35 22.61
CA ALA A 335 2.87 -17.71 22.61
C ALA A 335 1.71 -17.83 21.60
N LEU A 336 0.79 -16.86 21.58
CA LEU A 336 -0.31 -16.80 20.62
C LEU A 336 0.19 -16.69 19.20
N ASP A 337 1.19 -15.84 18.92
CA ASP A 337 1.80 -15.69 17.59
C ASP A 337 2.43 -17.02 17.13
N SER A 338 3.13 -17.74 18.02
CA SER A 338 3.75 -19.03 17.71
C SER A 338 2.70 -20.10 17.37
N ILE A 339 1.57 -20.15 18.09
CA ILE A 339 0.47 -21.06 17.79
C ILE A 339 -0.16 -20.71 16.44
N ARG A 340 -0.42 -19.41 16.19
CA ARG A 340 -1.01 -18.94 14.94
C ARG A 340 -0.10 -19.19 13.72
N GLN A 341 1.20 -19.06 13.91
CA GLN A 341 2.18 -19.37 12.86
C GLN A 341 2.18 -20.86 12.50
N LYS A 342 2.09 -21.75 13.51
CA LYS A 342 2.16 -23.20 13.32
C LYS A 342 0.85 -23.82 12.83
N TYR A 343 -0.29 -23.34 13.31
CA TYR A 343 -1.60 -23.96 13.10
C TYR A 343 -2.59 -23.07 12.32
N GLY A 344 -2.15 -21.89 11.89
CA GLY A 344 -2.98 -20.93 11.16
C GLY A 344 -3.58 -19.84 12.06
N SER A 345 -3.93 -18.70 11.45
CA SER A 345 -4.39 -17.49 12.17
C SER A 345 -5.69 -17.68 12.96
N LYS A 346 -6.49 -18.70 12.63
CA LYS A 346 -7.76 -19.01 13.30
C LYS A 346 -7.63 -20.05 14.40
N ALA A 347 -6.44 -20.61 14.64
CA ALA A 347 -6.24 -21.67 15.63
C ALA A 347 -6.54 -21.22 17.07
N VAL A 348 -6.27 -19.93 17.37
CA VAL A 348 -6.59 -19.32 18.66
C VAL A 348 -7.21 -17.95 18.42
N MET A 349 -8.40 -17.74 18.99
CA MET A 349 -9.14 -16.48 18.95
C MET A 349 -9.52 -16.05 20.37
N ARG A 350 -9.66 -14.75 20.60
CA ARG A 350 -10.23 -14.24 21.85
C ARG A 350 -11.72 -14.56 21.91
N GLY A 351 -12.22 -14.89 23.11
CA GLY A 351 -13.64 -15.20 23.32
C GLY A 351 -14.58 -14.07 22.89
N SER A 352 -14.13 -12.81 22.95
CA SER A 352 -14.88 -11.63 22.50
C SER A 352 -15.17 -11.62 20.99
N PHE A 353 -14.48 -12.44 20.18
CA PHE A 353 -14.71 -12.58 18.75
C PHE A 353 -15.65 -13.74 18.39
N LEU A 354 -16.01 -14.57 19.37
CA LEU A 354 -17.03 -15.58 19.17
C LEU A 354 -18.38 -14.88 19.02
N GLU A 355 -19.01 -15.02 17.86
CA GLU A 355 -20.41 -14.61 17.71
C GLU A 355 -21.22 -15.41 18.73
N GLU A 356 -22.00 -14.73 19.60
CA GLU A 356 -23.04 -15.37 20.36
C GLU A 356 -24.02 -15.98 19.35
N LYS A 357 -23.92 -17.28 19.12
CA LYS A 357 -25.05 -18.04 18.56
C LYS A 357 -26.17 -17.91 19.59
N ARG A 358 -27.06 -16.92 19.39
CA ARG A 358 -28.33 -16.91 20.14
C ARG A 358 -28.95 -18.27 19.91
N PRO A 359 -29.26 -19.04 20.98
CA PRO A 359 -30.03 -20.24 20.81
C PRO A 359 -31.32 -19.85 20.07
N PRO A 360 -31.83 -20.67 19.16
CA PRO A 360 -33.10 -20.40 18.50
C PRO A 360 -34.11 -20.09 19.62
N LYS A 361 -34.80 -18.93 19.52
CA LYS A 361 -35.89 -18.62 20.43
C LYS A 361 -36.81 -19.82 20.41
N ALA A 362 -36.88 -20.53 21.55
CA ALA A 362 -37.93 -21.51 21.74
C ALA A 362 -39.28 -20.80 21.49
N THR A 363 -39.91 -21.13 20.38
CA THR A 363 -41.30 -20.74 20.16
C THR A 363 -42.12 -21.39 21.27
N PRO A 364 -42.84 -20.65 22.09
CA PRO A 364 -43.83 -21.27 22.95
C PRO A 364 -44.94 -21.78 22.05
N TYR A 365 -45.27 -23.05 22.23
CA TYR A 365 -46.41 -23.77 21.61
C TYR A 365 -46.26 -24.17 20.11
N ASP A 366 -45.94 -25.46 19.91
CA ASP A 366 -46.93 -26.47 19.49
C ASP A 366 -46.57 -27.84 20.03
#